data_31a5443d8029915cb114bb1dea8b30eb
#
_entry.id   31a5443d8029915cb114bb1dea8b30eb
#
_cell.length_a   1.000
_cell.length_b   1.000
_cell.length_c   1.000
_cell.angle_alpha   90.00
_cell.angle_beta   90.00
_cell.angle_gamma   90.00
#
_symmetry.space_group_name_H-M   'P 1'
#
loop_
_entity.id
_entity.type
_entity.pdbx_description
1 polymer ?
#
loop_
_entity_poly.entity_id
_entity_poly.type
_entity_poly.pdbx_seq_one_letter_code
_entity_poly.pdbx_strand_id
1 'polypeptide(L)'
;DCLPDKIKPQIEESLSRGNIDKLDIYCLHRDNLDVPVTEFIDALNECKNDGLIDMLGASNWELERFKLANDYAEDQEKESFKVLSNNFSLARMIEPVWPGCFSCDESYLKYLKDNNIHLFPWSSQARGFFVNQVEFAANEHFANPTDEEEKRVWHDDLNLARRKRAIELAKEKSCQPIQIALSYVVN
;
A
#
# COMPACT_ATOMS: atom_id res chain seq x y z
N ASP A 1 -8.56 -15.50 2.32
CA ASP A 1 -9.09 -15.66 0.96
C ASP A 1 -9.93 -14.44 0.62
N CYS A 2 -9.57 -13.71 -0.45
CA CYS A 2 -10.37 -12.59 -0.93
C CYS A 2 -11.56 -13.13 -1.74
N LEU A 3 -12.67 -13.35 -1.05
CA LEU A 3 -13.96 -13.76 -1.65
C LEU A 3 -15.04 -12.77 -1.23
N PRO A 4 -15.93 -12.35 -2.12
CA PRO A 4 -16.97 -11.36 -1.83
C PRO A 4 -17.88 -11.75 -0.65
N ASP A 5 -18.26 -13.03 -0.55
CA ASP A 5 -19.09 -13.57 0.54
C ASP A 5 -18.40 -13.53 1.93
N LYS A 6 -17.10 -13.32 1.99
CA LYS A 6 -16.32 -13.21 3.23
C LYS A 6 -16.11 -11.77 3.69
N ILE A 7 -16.39 -10.78 2.86
CA ILE A 7 -16.13 -9.37 3.18
C ILE A 7 -16.96 -8.94 4.40
N LYS A 8 -18.28 -9.08 4.34
CA LYS A 8 -19.16 -8.65 5.43
C LYS A 8 -18.88 -9.38 6.76
N PRO A 9 -18.73 -10.73 6.80
CA PRO A 9 -18.33 -11.42 8.04
C PRO A 9 -16.98 -10.93 8.62
N GLN A 10 -16.00 -10.62 7.79
CA GLN A 10 -14.71 -10.11 8.25
C GLN A 10 -14.79 -8.66 8.79
N ILE A 11 -15.64 -7.83 8.19
CA ILE A 11 -15.93 -6.49 8.70
C ILE A 11 -16.61 -6.60 10.08
N GLU A 12 -17.64 -7.41 10.20
CA GLU A 12 -18.38 -7.63 11.46
C GLU A 12 -17.48 -8.17 12.57
N GLU A 13 -16.58 -9.12 12.24
CA GLU A 13 -15.57 -9.60 13.19
C GLU A 13 -14.63 -8.47 13.62
N SER A 14 -14.17 -7.64 12.68
CA SER A 14 -13.28 -6.51 12.98
C SER A 14 -13.94 -5.47 13.88
N LEU A 15 -15.20 -5.14 13.62
CA LEU A 15 -16.01 -4.24 14.44
C LEU A 15 -16.18 -4.79 15.86
N SER A 16 -16.54 -6.07 15.96
CA SER A 16 -16.69 -6.75 17.26
C SER A 16 -15.38 -6.75 18.05
N ARG A 17 -14.26 -7.08 17.43
CA ARG A 17 -12.94 -7.09 18.09
C ARG A 17 -12.47 -5.70 18.50
N GLY A 18 -12.75 -4.68 17.69
CA GLY A 18 -12.46 -3.29 17.96
C GLY A 18 -13.41 -2.63 18.96
N ASN A 19 -14.53 -3.27 19.27
CA ASN A 19 -15.65 -2.70 20.05
C ASN A 19 -16.07 -1.33 19.50
N ILE A 20 -16.24 -1.26 18.18
CA ILE A 20 -16.69 -0.08 17.42
C ILE A 20 -17.87 -0.48 16.53
N ASP A 21 -18.69 0.51 16.15
CA ASP A 21 -19.89 0.27 15.34
C ASP A 21 -19.62 0.43 13.84
N LYS A 22 -18.55 1.12 13.45
CA LYS A 22 -18.24 1.42 12.05
C LYS A 22 -16.74 1.60 11.84
N LEU A 23 -16.25 1.24 10.64
CA LEU A 23 -14.90 1.52 10.16
C LEU A 23 -14.92 2.75 9.22
N ASP A 24 -14.01 3.70 9.41
CA ASP A 24 -13.84 4.81 8.50
C ASP A 24 -13.34 4.35 7.13
N ILE A 25 -12.45 3.37 7.12
CA ILE A 25 -11.85 2.81 5.89
C ILE A 25 -11.76 1.28 6.02
N TYR A 26 -12.22 0.57 5.00
CA TYR A 26 -11.97 -0.85 4.85
C TYR A 26 -11.22 -1.15 3.56
N CYS A 27 -10.06 -1.78 3.66
CA CYS A 27 -9.24 -2.16 2.51
C CYS A 27 -9.25 -3.67 2.31
N LEU A 28 -9.58 -4.12 1.10
CA LEU A 28 -9.30 -5.49 0.68
C LEU A 28 -7.78 -5.71 0.72
N HIS A 29 -7.31 -6.72 1.47
CA HIS A 29 -5.88 -6.96 1.66
C HIS A 29 -5.17 -7.46 0.40
N ARG A 30 -5.88 -8.16 -0.47
CA ARG A 30 -5.41 -8.75 -1.72
C ARG A 30 -6.52 -8.72 -2.77
N ASP A 31 -6.11 -8.87 -4.02
CA ASP A 31 -7.02 -9.21 -5.11
C ASP A 31 -7.19 -10.74 -5.24
N ASN A 32 -8.26 -11.14 -5.90
CA ASN A 32 -8.46 -12.49 -6.38
C ASN A 32 -8.87 -12.43 -7.85
N LEU A 33 -7.97 -12.82 -8.73
CA LEU A 33 -8.15 -12.70 -10.18
C LEU A 33 -9.22 -13.64 -10.75
N ASP A 34 -9.61 -14.67 -9.99
CA ASP A 34 -10.67 -15.60 -10.37
C ASP A 34 -12.08 -15.03 -10.12
N VAL A 35 -12.17 -13.86 -9.44
CA VAL A 35 -13.43 -13.20 -9.10
C VAL A 35 -13.58 -11.92 -9.92
N PRO A 36 -14.74 -11.68 -10.58
CA PRO A 36 -15.02 -10.41 -11.23
C PRO A 36 -14.93 -9.22 -10.26
N VAL A 37 -14.37 -8.10 -10.71
CA VAL A 37 -14.26 -6.88 -9.88
C VAL A 37 -15.62 -6.37 -9.42
N THR A 38 -16.65 -6.61 -10.22
CA THR A 38 -18.03 -6.22 -9.94
C THR A 38 -18.54 -6.79 -8.63
N GLU A 39 -18.21 -8.06 -8.34
CA GLU A 39 -18.64 -8.74 -7.11
C GLU A 39 -18.00 -8.13 -5.87
N PHE A 40 -16.74 -7.68 -5.96
CA PHE A 40 -16.09 -6.96 -4.85
C PHE A 40 -16.73 -5.60 -4.59
N ILE A 41 -16.98 -4.83 -5.64
CA ILE A 41 -17.62 -3.52 -5.54
C ILE A 41 -19.04 -3.67 -4.97
N ASP A 42 -19.80 -4.66 -5.42
CA ASP A 42 -21.15 -4.92 -4.95
C ASP A 42 -21.17 -5.27 -3.45
N ALA A 43 -20.33 -6.21 -3.03
CA ALA A 43 -20.25 -6.64 -1.63
C ALA A 43 -19.79 -5.51 -0.69
N LEU A 44 -18.83 -4.67 -1.13
CA LEU A 44 -18.38 -3.52 -0.35
C LEU A 44 -19.44 -2.44 -0.25
N ASN A 45 -20.19 -2.19 -1.35
CA ASN A 45 -21.28 -1.22 -1.34
C ASN A 45 -22.46 -1.68 -0.47
N GLU A 46 -22.74 -2.99 -0.40
CA GLU A 46 -23.69 -3.54 0.56
C GLU A 46 -23.27 -3.21 2.00
N CYS A 47 -22.00 -3.46 2.35
CA CYS A 47 -21.49 -3.14 3.69
C CYS A 47 -21.53 -1.64 4.00
N LYS A 48 -21.29 -0.78 3.01
CA LYS A 48 -21.42 0.67 3.16
C LYS A 48 -22.88 1.09 3.39
N ASN A 49 -23.81 0.53 2.61
CA ASN A 49 -25.23 0.80 2.77
C ASN A 49 -25.80 0.34 4.13
N ASP A 50 -25.23 -0.73 4.67
CA ASP A 50 -25.53 -1.20 6.02
C ASP A 50 -24.87 -0.34 7.12
N GLY A 51 -24.08 0.68 6.75
CA GLY A 51 -23.43 1.59 7.68
C GLY A 51 -22.20 1.02 8.40
N LEU A 52 -21.66 -0.12 7.92
CA LEU A 52 -20.52 -0.80 8.56
C LEU A 52 -19.18 -0.17 8.21
N ILE A 53 -19.08 0.45 7.02
CA ILE A 53 -17.87 1.11 6.52
C ILE A 53 -18.20 2.45 5.84
N ASP A 54 -17.26 3.38 5.81
CA ASP A 54 -17.42 4.66 5.10
C ASP A 54 -16.70 4.68 3.76
N MET A 55 -15.42 4.38 3.75
CA MET A 55 -14.57 4.43 2.56
C MET A 55 -14.11 3.03 2.13
N LEU A 56 -14.19 2.78 0.83
CA LEU A 56 -13.71 1.56 0.21
C LEU A 56 -12.24 1.73 -0.19
N GLY A 57 -11.43 0.72 0.12
CA GLY A 57 -10.03 0.66 -0.27
C GLY A 57 -9.62 -0.72 -0.79
N ALA A 58 -8.49 -0.74 -1.48
CA ALA A 58 -7.87 -1.96 -1.95
C ALA A 58 -6.36 -1.95 -1.67
N SER A 59 -5.77 -3.11 -1.44
CA SER A 59 -4.34 -3.28 -1.25
C SER A 59 -3.79 -4.33 -2.18
N ASN A 60 -2.62 -4.05 -2.77
CA ASN A 60 -1.96 -4.95 -3.71
C ASN A 60 -2.81 -5.27 -4.95
N TRP A 61 -3.45 -4.27 -5.50
CA TRP A 61 -4.17 -4.37 -6.76
C TRP A 61 -3.35 -3.81 -7.92
N GLU A 62 -3.39 -4.51 -9.05
CA GLU A 62 -2.86 -4.01 -10.31
C GLU A 62 -3.67 -2.80 -10.79
N LEU A 63 -3.00 -1.83 -11.44
CA LEU A 63 -3.61 -0.56 -11.83
C LEU A 63 -4.82 -0.73 -12.74
N GLU A 64 -4.71 -1.54 -13.79
CA GLU A 64 -5.80 -1.71 -14.75
C GLU A 64 -7.02 -2.39 -14.11
N ARG A 65 -6.79 -3.34 -13.23
CA ARG A 65 -7.86 -3.99 -12.50
C ARG A 65 -8.51 -3.07 -11.45
N PHE A 66 -7.71 -2.21 -10.83
CA PHE A 66 -8.21 -1.18 -9.92
C PHE A 66 -9.06 -0.14 -10.66
N LYS A 67 -8.64 0.28 -11.87
CA LYS A 67 -9.43 1.15 -12.75
C LYS A 67 -10.74 0.50 -13.15
N LEU A 68 -10.69 -0.76 -13.62
CA LEU A 68 -11.89 -1.50 -14.02
C LEU A 68 -12.94 -1.59 -12.90
N ALA A 69 -12.51 -1.75 -11.65
CA ALA A 69 -13.40 -1.74 -10.50
C ALA A 69 -14.04 -0.36 -10.27
N ASN A 70 -13.26 0.71 -10.41
CA ASN A 70 -13.76 2.07 -10.24
C ASN A 70 -14.69 2.49 -11.38
N ASP A 71 -14.35 2.13 -12.61
CA ASP A 71 -15.20 2.38 -13.81
C ASP A 71 -16.56 1.69 -13.66
N TYR A 72 -16.56 0.43 -13.19
CA TYR A 72 -17.81 -0.29 -12.89
C TYR A 72 -18.62 0.41 -11.79
N ALA A 73 -17.96 0.87 -10.74
CA ALA A 73 -18.65 1.58 -9.66
C ALA A 73 -19.31 2.87 -10.16
N GLU A 74 -18.60 3.63 -11.01
CA GLU A 74 -19.12 4.86 -11.62
C GLU A 74 -20.31 4.58 -12.53
N ASP A 75 -20.19 3.59 -13.43
CA ASP A 75 -21.26 3.19 -14.35
C ASP A 75 -22.54 2.74 -13.63
N GLN A 76 -22.40 2.18 -12.43
CA GLN A 76 -23.52 1.68 -11.62
C GLN A 76 -23.96 2.67 -10.51
N GLU A 77 -23.46 3.91 -10.52
CA GLU A 77 -23.73 4.92 -9.48
C GLU A 77 -23.44 4.43 -8.06
N LYS A 78 -22.36 3.62 -7.90
CA LYS A 78 -21.89 3.05 -6.65
C LYS A 78 -20.65 3.78 -6.14
N GLU A 79 -20.32 3.60 -4.85
CA GLU A 79 -19.04 4.04 -4.32
C GLU A 79 -17.88 3.25 -4.92
N SER A 80 -16.88 3.97 -5.41
CA SER A 80 -15.63 3.43 -5.91
C SER A 80 -14.55 3.36 -4.83
N PHE A 81 -13.45 2.68 -5.10
CA PHE A 81 -12.29 2.75 -4.22
C PHE A 81 -11.76 4.18 -4.11
N LYS A 82 -11.59 4.64 -2.88
CA LYS A 82 -11.01 5.94 -2.53
C LYS A 82 -9.63 5.83 -1.89
N VAL A 83 -9.20 4.61 -1.58
CA VAL A 83 -7.89 4.32 -0.99
C VAL A 83 -7.22 3.17 -1.75
N LEU A 84 -5.95 3.36 -2.11
CA LEU A 84 -5.08 2.29 -2.59
C LEU A 84 -3.91 2.11 -1.62
N SER A 85 -3.68 0.88 -1.17
CA SER A 85 -2.55 0.53 -0.30
C SER A 85 -1.61 -0.44 -1.02
N ASN A 86 -0.81 0.09 -1.93
CA ASN A 86 0.27 -0.62 -2.61
C ASN A 86 1.63 -0.17 -2.08
N ASN A 87 2.70 -0.87 -2.42
CA ASN A 87 4.04 -0.42 -2.08
C ASN A 87 4.36 0.93 -2.75
N PHE A 88 4.94 1.84 -2.00
CA PHE A 88 5.55 3.05 -2.54
C PHE A 88 6.64 3.56 -1.61
N SER A 89 7.85 3.74 -2.12
CA SER A 89 9.00 4.25 -1.37
C SER A 89 10.01 4.91 -2.30
N LEU A 90 10.99 5.60 -1.73
CA LEU A 90 12.09 6.19 -2.51
C LEU A 90 12.93 5.12 -3.22
N ALA A 91 13.13 3.93 -2.63
CA ALA A 91 13.65 2.77 -3.33
C ALA A 91 12.51 2.04 -4.04
N ARG A 92 12.70 1.69 -5.30
CA ARG A 92 11.72 0.90 -6.06
C ARG A 92 11.92 -0.58 -5.80
N MET A 93 10.82 -1.28 -5.54
CA MET A 93 10.81 -2.74 -5.40
C MET A 93 11.15 -3.38 -6.76
N ILE A 94 12.24 -4.16 -6.81
CA ILE A 94 12.75 -4.82 -8.02
C ILE A 94 11.93 -6.08 -8.29
N GLU A 95 11.72 -6.85 -7.23
CA GLU A 95 10.87 -8.03 -7.19
C GLU A 95 9.86 -7.89 -6.06
N PRO A 96 8.66 -8.47 -6.18
CA PRO A 96 7.69 -8.45 -5.11
C PRO A 96 8.26 -9.08 -3.82
N VAL A 97 8.06 -8.40 -2.67
CA VAL A 97 8.41 -8.98 -1.35
C VAL A 97 7.68 -10.31 -1.16
N TRP A 98 6.39 -10.34 -1.53
CA TRP A 98 5.56 -11.54 -1.60
C TRP A 98 4.80 -11.60 -2.92
N PRO A 99 4.47 -12.80 -3.41
CA PRO A 99 3.64 -12.94 -4.61
C PRO A 99 2.36 -12.10 -4.55
N GLY A 100 2.00 -11.46 -5.64
CA GLY A 100 0.81 -10.61 -5.72
C GLY A 100 0.94 -9.25 -5.02
N CYS A 101 2.16 -8.79 -4.71
CA CYS A 101 2.43 -7.42 -4.27
C CYS A 101 2.74 -6.52 -5.46
N PHE A 102 2.18 -5.32 -5.44
CA PHE A 102 2.41 -4.29 -6.48
C PHE A 102 3.03 -3.04 -5.88
N SER A 103 3.92 -2.39 -6.66
CA SER A 103 4.45 -1.06 -6.37
C SER A 103 3.76 -0.02 -7.23
N CYS A 104 3.49 1.15 -6.63
CA CYS A 104 3.05 2.30 -7.40
C CYS A 104 4.24 2.90 -8.18
N ASP A 105 4.01 3.11 -9.46
CA ASP A 105 4.86 3.90 -10.35
C ASP A 105 4.19 5.23 -10.74
N GLU A 106 4.73 5.93 -11.71
CA GLU A 106 4.20 7.21 -12.18
C GLU A 106 2.79 7.09 -12.75
N SER A 107 2.43 5.94 -13.35
CA SER A 107 1.09 5.70 -13.89
C SER A 107 0.04 5.58 -12.78
N TYR A 108 0.36 4.86 -11.69
CA TYR A 108 -0.48 4.81 -10.50
C TYR A 108 -0.65 6.20 -9.89
N LEU A 109 0.46 6.92 -9.63
CA LEU A 109 0.42 8.24 -9.00
C LEU A 109 -0.41 9.23 -9.81
N LYS A 110 -0.27 9.20 -11.14
CA LYS A 110 -1.08 10.02 -12.02
C LYS A 110 -2.57 9.70 -11.89
N TYR A 111 -2.93 8.42 -12.00
CA TYR A 111 -4.32 7.98 -11.90
C TYR A 111 -4.94 8.34 -10.54
N LEU A 112 -4.23 8.06 -9.45
CA LEU A 112 -4.69 8.36 -8.10
C LEU A 112 -4.95 9.86 -7.93
N LYS A 113 -4.02 10.69 -8.40
CA LYS A 113 -4.15 12.15 -8.33
C LYS A 113 -5.33 12.67 -9.16
N ASP A 114 -5.45 12.20 -10.41
CA ASP A 114 -6.49 12.65 -11.34
C ASP A 114 -7.91 12.29 -10.83
N ASN A 115 -8.04 11.21 -10.05
CA ASN A 115 -9.30 10.71 -9.51
C ASN A 115 -9.50 11.00 -8.00
N ASN A 116 -8.61 11.80 -7.38
CA ASN A 116 -8.65 12.13 -5.95
C ASN A 116 -8.71 10.89 -5.05
N ILE A 117 -7.85 9.90 -5.32
CA ILE A 117 -7.72 8.66 -4.57
C ILE A 117 -6.48 8.75 -3.68
N HIS A 118 -6.62 8.35 -2.42
CA HIS A 118 -5.55 8.41 -1.44
C HIS A 118 -4.62 7.20 -1.55
N LEU A 119 -3.31 7.45 -1.54
CA LEU A 119 -2.31 6.39 -1.44
C LEU A 119 -1.92 6.18 0.03
N PHE A 120 -2.12 4.95 0.54
CA PHE A 120 -1.67 4.50 1.86
C PHE A 120 -0.53 3.49 1.66
N PRO A 121 0.71 3.96 1.46
CA PRO A 121 1.78 3.10 1.03
C PRO A 121 2.30 2.20 2.17
N TRP A 122 2.41 0.91 1.90
CA TRP A 122 3.14 0.01 2.78
C TRP A 122 4.62 -0.04 2.42
N SER A 123 5.47 -0.42 3.38
CA SER A 123 6.94 -0.40 3.28
C SER A 123 7.48 0.94 2.73
N SER A 124 6.87 2.05 3.15
CA SER A 124 7.20 3.42 2.73
C SER A 124 8.67 3.82 2.92
N GLN A 125 9.39 3.11 3.77
CA GLN A 125 10.82 3.29 4.04
C GLN A 125 11.67 2.12 3.51
N ALA A 126 11.16 1.34 2.55
CA ALA A 126 11.84 0.19 1.95
C ALA A 126 12.42 -0.75 3.02
N ARG A 127 11.64 -1.01 4.08
CA ARG A 127 11.98 -1.91 5.20
C ARG A 127 13.35 -1.63 5.84
N GLY A 128 13.79 -0.38 5.84
CA GLY A 128 15.06 0.03 6.46
C GLY A 128 16.22 0.19 5.48
N PHE A 129 16.01 0.04 4.17
CA PHE A 129 17.06 0.18 3.15
C PHE A 129 17.86 1.50 3.26
N PHE A 130 17.25 2.56 3.77
CA PHE A 130 17.90 3.88 3.95
C PHE A 130 18.52 4.08 5.33
N VAL A 131 18.48 3.10 6.22
CA VAL A 131 19.14 3.20 7.52
C VAL A 131 20.62 2.89 7.41
N ASN A 132 21.45 3.59 8.19
CA ASN A 132 22.89 3.33 8.22
C ASN A 132 23.15 2.02 9.00
N GLN A 133 23.82 1.05 8.36
CA GLN A 133 24.07 -0.28 8.95
C GLN A 133 24.80 -0.24 10.31
N VAL A 134 25.56 0.83 10.58
CA VAL A 134 26.27 1.00 11.87
C VAL A 134 25.31 1.28 13.02
N GLU A 135 24.17 1.94 12.77
CA GLU A 135 23.16 2.22 13.81
C GLU A 135 22.22 1.01 14.03
N PHE A 136 22.04 0.15 13.06
CA PHE A 136 21.21 -1.06 13.18
C PHE A 136 21.83 -2.12 14.10
N ALA A 137 23.15 -2.27 14.08
CA ALA A 137 23.84 -3.23 14.93
C ALA A 137 23.67 -2.94 16.45
N ALA A 138 23.21 -1.74 16.81
CA ALA A 138 22.98 -1.33 18.19
C ALA A 138 21.53 -1.52 18.67
N ASN A 139 20.57 -1.79 17.79
CA ASN A 139 19.15 -1.94 18.12
C ASN A 139 18.60 -3.30 17.67
N GLU A 140 18.69 -4.30 18.52
CA GLU A 140 18.25 -5.68 18.28
C GLU A 140 16.74 -5.87 18.09
N HIS A 141 15.92 -4.80 18.07
CA HIS A 141 14.45 -4.91 18.11
C HIS A 141 13.72 -4.71 16.76
N PHE A 142 14.43 -4.37 15.70
CA PHE A 142 13.81 -4.34 14.38
C PHE A 142 14.13 -5.63 13.63
N ALA A 143 13.07 -6.36 13.24
CA ALA A 143 13.23 -7.49 12.33
C ALA A 143 13.90 -6.97 11.04
N ASN A 144 15.22 -7.09 10.97
CA ASN A 144 15.94 -6.86 9.75
C ASN A 144 15.36 -7.78 8.69
N PRO A 145 15.00 -7.28 7.50
CA PRO A 145 14.91 -8.16 6.36
C PRO A 145 16.23 -8.92 6.32
N THR A 146 16.17 -10.25 6.13
CA THR A 146 17.40 -11.03 5.94
C THR A 146 18.18 -10.33 4.84
N ASP A 147 19.51 -10.30 4.91
CA ASP A 147 20.37 -9.68 3.88
C ASP A 147 19.99 -10.13 2.46
N GLU A 148 19.46 -11.34 2.34
CA GLU A 148 18.98 -11.93 1.09
C GLU A 148 17.68 -11.30 0.57
N GLU A 149 16.71 -11.02 1.45
CA GLU A 149 15.46 -10.35 1.05
C GLU A 149 15.73 -8.90 0.64
N GLU A 150 16.55 -8.17 1.41
CA GLU A 150 16.94 -6.81 1.07
C GLU A 150 17.64 -6.76 -0.28
N LYS A 151 18.59 -7.67 -0.54
CA LYS A 151 19.30 -7.77 -1.83
C LYS A 151 18.34 -8.06 -2.98
N ARG A 152 17.48 -9.05 -2.83
CA ARG A 152 16.51 -9.45 -3.86
C ARG A 152 15.54 -8.33 -4.21
N VAL A 153 15.05 -7.62 -3.22
CA VAL A 153 13.94 -6.65 -3.38
C VAL A 153 14.41 -5.25 -3.68
N TRP A 154 15.55 -4.80 -3.11
CA TRP A 154 15.93 -3.39 -3.13
C TRP A 154 17.32 -3.09 -3.73
N HIS A 155 18.22 -4.10 -3.85
CA HIS A 155 19.59 -3.86 -4.28
C HIS A 155 19.74 -3.92 -5.81
N ASP A 156 19.57 -2.77 -6.45
CA ASP A 156 20.04 -2.50 -7.80
C ASP A 156 20.83 -1.19 -7.85
N ASP A 157 21.49 -0.93 -8.96
CA ASP A 157 22.31 0.26 -9.14
C ASP A 157 21.51 1.56 -8.98
N LEU A 158 20.25 1.56 -9.39
CA LEU A 158 19.38 2.74 -9.29
C LEU A 158 18.99 3.03 -7.84
N ASN A 159 18.62 2.00 -7.06
CA ASN A 159 18.29 2.15 -5.65
C ASN A 159 19.52 2.49 -4.81
N LEU A 160 20.68 1.90 -5.11
CA LEU A 160 21.96 2.26 -4.48
C LEU A 160 22.33 3.72 -4.77
N ALA A 161 22.13 4.19 -6.00
CA ALA A 161 22.32 5.60 -6.34
C ALA A 161 21.33 6.53 -5.60
N ARG A 162 20.06 6.12 -5.43
CA ARG A 162 19.08 6.86 -4.61
C ARG A 162 19.50 6.91 -3.14
N ARG A 163 19.94 5.78 -2.59
CA ARG A 163 20.45 5.70 -1.21
C ARG A 163 21.63 6.64 -1.00
N LYS A 164 22.60 6.66 -1.93
CA LYS A 164 23.75 7.57 -1.86
C LYS A 164 23.30 9.03 -1.82
N ARG A 165 22.39 9.45 -2.73
CA ARG A 165 21.85 10.82 -2.75
C ARG A 165 21.09 11.17 -1.46
N ALA A 166 20.32 10.22 -0.91
CA ALA A 166 19.61 10.41 0.35
C ALA A 166 20.59 10.63 1.52
N ILE A 167 21.72 9.91 1.55
CA ILE A 167 22.77 10.09 2.55
C ILE A 167 23.44 11.47 2.41
N GLU A 168 23.76 11.90 1.20
CA GLU A 168 24.36 13.21 0.92
C GLU A 168 23.41 14.34 1.36
N LEU A 169 22.15 14.28 0.95
CA LEU A 169 21.13 15.28 1.30
C LEU A 169 20.85 15.30 2.82
N ALA A 170 20.86 14.15 3.46
CA ALA A 170 20.68 14.05 4.90
C ALA A 170 21.80 14.77 5.67
N LYS A 171 23.05 14.67 5.22
CA LYS A 171 24.18 15.42 5.79
C LYS A 171 23.99 16.93 5.64
N GLU A 172 23.59 17.39 4.46
CA GLU A 172 23.33 18.81 4.19
C GLU A 172 22.20 19.35 5.09
N LYS A 173 21.14 18.55 5.31
CA LYS A 173 19.98 18.95 6.10
C LYS A 173 20.10 18.60 7.60
N SER A 174 21.22 18.04 8.04
CA SER A 174 21.42 17.62 9.43
C SER A 174 20.33 16.68 9.94
N CYS A 175 19.95 15.69 9.14
CA CYS A 175 18.93 14.67 9.45
C CYS A 175 19.42 13.26 9.06
N GLN A 176 18.59 12.25 9.28
CA GLN A 176 18.87 10.86 8.92
C GLN A 176 18.44 10.56 7.47
N PRO A 177 19.15 9.68 6.73
CA PRO A 177 18.76 9.31 5.36
C PRO A 177 17.34 8.74 5.25
N ILE A 178 16.87 8.03 6.27
CA ILE A 178 15.51 7.49 6.32
C ILE A 178 14.44 8.59 6.39
N GLN A 179 14.75 9.74 6.98
CA GLN A 179 13.86 10.90 7.00
C GLN A 179 13.72 11.53 5.61
N ILE A 180 14.81 11.53 4.82
CA ILE A 180 14.77 11.93 3.41
C ILE A 180 13.87 10.96 2.61
N ALA A 181 14.03 9.65 2.84
CA ALA A 181 13.22 8.64 2.17
C ALA A 181 11.74 8.75 2.53
N LEU A 182 11.40 9.01 3.79
CA LEU A 182 10.02 9.23 4.22
C LEU A 182 9.44 10.53 3.64
N SER A 183 10.23 11.61 3.62
CA SER A 183 9.81 12.89 3.05
C SER A 183 9.39 12.77 1.57
N TYR A 184 10.05 11.91 0.80
CA TYR A 184 9.66 11.60 -0.59
C TYR A 184 8.26 10.99 -0.70
N VAL A 185 7.85 10.22 0.28
CA VAL A 185 6.55 9.51 0.26
C VAL A 185 5.39 10.40 0.68
N VAL A 186 5.63 11.36 1.59
CA VAL A 186 4.57 12.21 2.15
C VAL A 186 4.39 13.56 1.44
N ASN A 187 5.26 13.88 0.46
CA ASN A 187 5.17 15.07 -0.39
C ASN A 187 4.79 14.72 -1.83
#